data_6b1552ff50dd1c8ef9740c77e6543c18
#
_entry.id   6b1552ff50dd1c8ef9740c77e6543c18
#
_cell.length_a   1.000
_cell.length_b   1.000
_cell.length_c   1.000
_cell.angle_alpha   90.00
_cell.angle_beta   90.00
_cell.angle_gamma   90.00
#
_symmetry.space_group_name_H-M   'P 1'
#
loop_
_entity.id
_entity.type
_entity.pdbx_description
1 polymer ?
#
loop_
_entity_poly.entity_id
_entity_poly.type
_entity_poly.pdbx_seq_one_letter_code
_entity_poly.pdbx_strand_id
1 'polypeptide(L)'
;ILTGRRDRIRTLRQEGGLSGFTRRAESEYDPFGAAHSSTSISAGLGMAMGRDLAGGRNNVIAVIGDGAMSAGMAYEAMNNAGALNARLIVILNDNDMSIAPPTGAMSAYLARLASGKTYLGLRDFGKKLTSYLGKRADSAITRAVEHARGYVTGGTLFEEMGFFHIGPIDGHNLEHLIPVLKNVRDNGDGPILIHVVTQKGKG
;
A
#
# COMPACT_ATOMS: atom_id res chain seq x y z
N ILE A 1 0.11 6.84 -20.69
CA ILE A 1 0.34 6.07 -21.93
C ILE A 1 -0.64 4.89 -22.00
N LEU A 2 -0.66 4.02 -21.01
CA LEU A 2 -1.53 2.82 -20.97
C LEU A 2 -3.04 3.15 -20.94
N THR A 3 -3.39 4.39 -20.62
CA THR A 3 -4.77 4.90 -20.55
C THR A 3 -5.21 5.62 -21.82
N GLY A 4 -4.61 5.31 -22.99
CA GLY A 4 -4.98 5.87 -24.29
C GLY A 4 -4.47 7.29 -24.57
N ARG A 5 -3.62 7.87 -23.72
CA ARG A 5 -3.15 9.27 -23.84
C ARG A 5 -1.73 9.41 -24.42
N ARG A 6 -1.19 8.34 -25.04
CA ARG A 6 0.18 8.30 -25.56
C ARG A 6 0.47 9.44 -26.54
N ASP A 7 -0.42 9.63 -27.50
CA ASP A 7 -0.20 10.61 -28.60
C ASP A 7 -0.27 12.06 -28.11
N ARG A 8 -0.95 12.29 -26.99
CA ARG A 8 -1.10 13.60 -26.35
C ARG A 8 -0.07 13.85 -25.24
N ILE A 9 0.81 12.91 -24.91
CA ILE A 9 1.72 13.03 -23.75
C ILE A 9 2.64 14.25 -23.85
N ARG A 10 2.98 14.69 -25.07
CA ARG A 10 3.81 15.88 -25.28
C ARG A 10 3.12 17.20 -24.96
N THR A 11 1.80 17.18 -24.79
CA THR A 11 1.01 18.37 -24.41
C THR A 11 0.81 18.48 -22.88
N LEU A 12 1.50 17.64 -22.11
CA LEU A 12 1.42 17.64 -20.66
C LEU A 12 1.73 19.03 -20.07
N ARG A 13 0.83 19.55 -19.25
CA ARG A 13 0.92 20.89 -18.62
C ARG A 13 0.96 22.07 -19.59
N GLN A 14 0.56 21.88 -20.82
CA GLN A 14 0.38 22.97 -21.79
C GLN A 14 -1.09 23.42 -21.82
N GLU A 15 -1.32 24.64 -22.30
CA GLU A 15 -2.68 25.16 -22.49
C GLU A 15 -3.46 24.27 -23.48
N GLY A 16 -4.67 23.88 -23.12
CA GLY A 16 -5.49 22.93 -23.91
C GLY A 16 -4.93 21.51 -23.98
N GLY A 17 -3.81 21.23 -23.34
CA GLY A 17 -3.16 19.92 -23.28
C GLY A 17 -3.61 19.05 -22.10
N LEU A 18 -2.81 18.01 -21.82
CA LEU A 18 -3.04 17.13 -20.69
C LEU A 18 -2.72 17.80 -19.36
N SER A 19 -3.56 17.55 -18.36
CA SER A 19 -3.33 17.97 -16.98
C SER A 19 -2.05 17.34 -16.42
N GLY A 20 -1.37 18.04 -15.53
CA GLY A 20 -0.19 17.52 -14.80
C GLY A 20 -0.52 16.51 -13.71
N PHE A 21 -1.81 16.33 -13.41
CA PHE A 21 -2.34 15.46 -12.35
C PHE A 21 -3.56 14.70 -12.88
N THR A 22 -3.99 13.66 -12.17
CA THR A 22 -5.21 12.93 -12.51
C THR A 22 -6.42 13.87 -12.59
N ARG A 23 -7.22 13.74 -13.64
CA ARG A 23 -8.39 14.60 -13.89
C ARG A 23 -9.53 13.80 -14.51
N ARG A 24 -10.63 13.65 -13.79
CA ARG A 24 -11.80 12.86 -14.23
C ARG A 24 -12.35 13.26 -15.61
N ALA A 25 -12.29 14.55 -15.93
CA ALA A 25 -12.75 15.06 -17.23
C ALA A 25 -11.84 14.67 -18.40
N GLU A 26 -10.66 14.13 -18.14
CA GLU A 26 -9.67 13.75 -19.18
C GLU A 26 -9.75 12.28 -19.57
N SER A 27 -10.11 11.40 -18.64
CA SER A 27 -10.09 9.96 -18.86
C SER A 27 -11.01 9.23 -17.88
N GLU A 28 -11.67 8.20 -18.35
CA GLU A 28 -12.39 7.24 -17.51
C GLU A 28 -11.48 6.49 -16.52
N TYR A 29 -10.19 6.42 -16.82
CA TYR A 29 -9.17 5.80 -15.96
C TYR A 29 -8.65 6.73 -14.86
N ASP A 30 -9.14 7.96 -14.79
CA ASP A 30 -8.83 8.90 -13.73
C ASP A 30 -9.98 8.96 -12.72
N PRO A 31 -10.07 8.04 -11.75
CA PRO A 31 -11.24 7.92 -10.87
C PRO A 31 -11.39 9.09 -9.92
N PHE A 32 -10.32 9.89 -9.72
CA PHE A 32 -10.27 11.02 -8.80
C PHE A 32 -9.45 12.16 -9.40
N GLY A 33 -9.89 13.39 -9.18
CA GLY A 33 -9.13 14.60 -9.52
C GLY A 33 -8.24 15.01 -8.36
N ALA A 34 -6.93 15.05 -8.56
CA ALA A 34 -5.99 15.43 -7.53
C ALA A 34 -4.93 16.38 -8.08
N ALA A 35 -4.46 17.28 -7.23
CA ALA A 35 -3.26 18.10 -7.45
C ALA A 35 -2.40 18.16 -6.18
N HIS A 36 -2.97 17.83 -5.02
CA HIS A 36 -2.28 17.75 -3.73
C HIS A 36 -1.86 16.30 -3.44
N SER A 37 -0.66 16.11 -2.93
CA SER A 37 -0.21 14.82 -2.41
C SER A 37 -1.03 14.40 -1.17
N SER A 38 -0.88 13.16 -0.72
CA SER A 38 -1.43 12.66 0.55
C SER A 38 -2.96 12.45 0.57
N THR A 39 -3.66 12.66 -0.54
CA THR A 39 -5.13 12.58 -0.62
C THR A 39 -5.65 11.17 -0.95
N SER A 40 -4.79 10.25 -1.39
CA SER A 40 -5.21 8.97 -1.97
C SER A 40 -5.94 8.07 -0.98
N ILE A 41 -5.50 8.00 0.28
CA ILE A 41 -6.14 7.15 1.29
C ILE A 41 -7.52 7.68 1.63
N SER A 42 -7.66 9.01 1.84
CA SER A 42 -8.94 9.64 2.16
C SER A 42 -9.95 9.49 1.02
N ALA A 43 -9.52 9.75 -0.23
CA ALA A 43 -10.34 9.55 -1.41
C ALA A 43 -10.72 8.07 -1.58
N GLY A 44 -9.75 7.16 -1.41
CA GLY A 44 -9.97 5.72 -1.47
C GLY A 44 -10.97 5.24 -0.42
N LEU A 45 -10.89 5.75 0.81
CA LEU A 45 -11.84 5.43 1.87
C LEU A 45 -13.26 5.87 1.48
N GLY A 46 -13.43 7.09 0.97
CA GLY A 46 -14.73 7.56 0.49
C GLY A 46 -15.29 6.69 -0.64
N MET A 47 -14.44 6.25 -1.58
CA MET A 47 -14.84 5.33 -2.64
C MET A 47 -15.21 3.94 -2.10
N ALA A 48 -14.49 3.42 -1.10
CA ALA A 48 -14.80 2.15 -0.47
C ALA A 48 -16.16 2.19 0.24
N MET A 49 -16.41 3.25 1.00
CA MET A 49 -17.70 3.45 1.66
C MET A 49 -18.85 3.60 0.66
N GLY A 50 -18.65 4.39 -0.40
CA GLY A 50 -19.64 4.54 -1.48
C GLY A 50 -19.94 3.23 -2.20
N ARG A 51 -18.90 2.41 -2.46
CA ARG A 51 -19.05 1.05 -3.00
C ARG A 51 -19.91 0.18 -2.09
N ASP A 52 -19.62 0.16 -0.78
CA ASP A 52 -20.32 -0.69 0.18
C ASP A 52 -21.79 -0.27 0.31
N LEU A 53 -22.08 1.02 0.36
CA LEU A 53 -23.45 1.56 0.36
C LEU A 53 -24.22 1.21 -0.92
N ALA A 54 -23.52 1.11 -2.05
CA ALA A 54 -24.12 0.71 -3.32
C ALA A 54 -24.20 -0.82 -3.51
N GLY A 55 -23.78 -1.63 -2.53
CA GLY A 55 -23.74 -3.09 -2.63
C GLY A 55 -22.68 -3.60 -3.63
N GLY A 56 -21.69 -2.79 -3.98
CA GLY A 56 -20.60 -3.13 -4.88
C GLY A 56 -19.57 -4.06 -4.23
N ARG A 57 -18.73 -4.69 -5.09
CA ARG A 57 -17.68 -5.63 -4.63
C ARG A 57 -16.29 -5.35 -5.21
N ASN A 58 -16.14 -4.28 -5.99
CA ASN A 58 -14.86 -3.91 -6.57
C ASN A 58 -13.84 -3.53 -5.49
N ASN A 59 -12.58 -3.87 -5.71
CA ASN A 59 -11.52 -3.43 -4.83
C ASN A 59 -11.25 -1.94 -5.01
N VAL A 60 -10.93 -1.26 -3.91
CA VAL A 60 -10.43 0.10 -3.91
C VAL A 60 -8.98 0.06 -3.45
N ILE A 61 -8.09 0.62 -4.27
CA ILE A 61 -6.65 0.61 -4.03
C ILE A 61 -6.17 2.06 -4.01
N ALA A 62 -5.55 2.46 -2.90
CA ALA A 62 -4.89 3.74 -2.75
C ALA A 62 -3.36 3.54 -2.78
N VAL A 63 -2.67 4.22 -3.68
CA VAL A 63 -1.20 4.22 -3.72
C VAL A 63 -0.70 5.53 -3.11
N ILE A 64 0.24 5.44 -2.17
CA ILE A 64 0.81 6.59 -1.50
C ILE A 64 2.34 6.42 -1.37
N GLY A 65 3.09 7.49 -1.58
CA GLY A 65 4.54 7.49 -1.32
C GLY A 65 4.85 7.72 0.16
N ASP A 66 6.04 7.29 0.59
CA ASP A 66 6.56 7.47 1.94
C ASP A 66 6.56 8.93 2.40
N GLY A 67 7.04 9.84 1.55
CA GLY A 67 7.00 11.28 1.85
C GLY A 67 5.57 11.83 1.99
N ALA A 68 4.61 11.34 1.21
CA ALA A 68 3.21 11.75 1.29
C ALA A 68 2.50 11.16 2.52
N MET A 69 2.99 10.04 3.07
CA MET A 69 2.46 9.41 4.27
C MET A 69 2.66 10.28 5.54
N SER A 70 3.58 11.24 5.51
CA SER A 70 3.86 12.13 6.64
C SER A 70 2.76 13.20 6.90
N ALA A 71 1.82 13.38 6.00
CA ALA A 71 0.76 14.39 6.14
C ALA A 71 -0.36 13.93 7.08
N GLY A 72 -0.91 14.87 7.88
CA GLY A 72 -1.99 14.59 8.85
C GLY A 72 -3.20 13.92 8.22
N MET A 73 -3.59 14.34 7.00
CA MET A 73 -4.71 13.76 6.26
C MET A 73 -4.56 12.24 6.03
N ALA A 74 -3.33 11.74 5.82
CA ALA A 74 -3.08 10.31 5.66
C ALA A 74 -3.40 9.55 6.96
N TYR A 75 -2.98 10.10 8.12
CA TYR A 75 -3.27 9.50 9.44
C TYR A 75 -4.75 9.55 9.78
N GLU A 76 -5.42 10.67 9.52
CA GLU A 76 -6.87 10.80 9.75
C GLU A 76 -7.63 9.75 8.92
N ALA A 77 -7.26 9.60 7.65
CA ALA A 77 -7.87 8.61 6.77
C ALA A 77 -7.62 7.17 7.23
N MET A 78 -6.41 6.85 7.66
CA MET A 78 -6.08 5.53 8.21
C MET A 78 -6.83 5.25 9.50
N ASN A 79 -6.87 6.20 10.43
CA ASN A 79 -7.63 6.08 11.68
C ASN A 79 -9.12 5.76 11.41
N ASN A 80 -9.73 6.47 10.46
CA ASN A 80 -11.12 6.22 10.08
C ASN A 80 -11.29 4.87 9.36
N ALA A 81 -10.38 4.50 8.46
CA ALA A 81 -10.45 3.23 7.74
C ALA A 81 -10.38 2.02 8.69
N GLY A 82 -9.50 2.10 9.70
CA GLY A 82 -9.39 1.07 10.73
C GLY A 82 -10.64 0.99 11.60
N ALA A 83 -11.13 2.12 12.09
CA ALA A 83 -12.34 2.16 12.92
C ALA A 83 -13.58 1.63 12.21
N LEU A 84 -13.70 1.85 10.89
CA LEU A 84 -14.79 1.38 10.05
C LEU A 84 -14.57 -0.05 9.54
N ASN A 85 -13.40 -0.63 9.78
CA ASN A 85 -12.98 -1.91 9.17
C ASN A 85 -13.22 -1.93 7.64
N ALA A 86 -12.95 -0.81 6.98
CA ALA A 86 -13.26 -0.61 5.58
C ALA A 86 -12.37 -1.48 4.67
N ARG A 87 -12.95 -2.18 3.70
CA ARG A 87 -12.21 -2.94 2.69
C ARG A 87 -11.48 -1.97 1.75
N LEU A 88 -10.29 -1.56 2.15
CA LEU A 88 -9.40 -0.64 1.45
C LEU A 88 -7.99 -1.23 1.40
N ILE A 89 -7.38 -1.26 0.23
CA ILE A 89 -5.99 -1.70 0.04
C ILE A 89 -5.13 -0.46 -0.12
N VAL A 90 -4.20 -0.24 0.79
CA VAL A 90 -3.21 0.83 0.71
C VAL A 90 -1.86 0.24 0.28
N ILE A 91 -1.28 0.75 -0.79
CA ILE A 91 0.08 0.41 -1.22
C ILE A 91 0.98 1.57 -0.85
N LEU A 92 1.82 1.37 0.16
CA LEU A 92 2.87 2.30 0.53
C LEU A 92 4.09 2.04 -0.35
N ASN A 93 4.35 2.95 -1.28
CA ASN A 93 5.53 2.92 -2.14
C ASN A 93 6.67 3.69 -1.46
N ASP A 94 7.53 2.96 -0.77
CA ASP A 94 8.65 3.48 -0.02
C ASP A 94 9.92 3.44 -0.88
N ASN A 95 10.42 4.60 -1.27
CA ASN A 95 11.67 4.74 -2.01
C ASN A 95 12.72 5.59 -1.27
N ASP A 96 12.47 5.88 0.01
CA ASP A 96 13.33 6.70 0.87
C ASP A 96 13.68 8.07 0.23
N MET A 97 12.78 8.58 -0.62
CA MET A 97 12.97 9.84 -1.33
C MET A 97 11.71 10.68 -1.39
N SER A 98 11.82 11.85 -0.82
CA SER A 98 10.91 12.96 -1.01
C SER A 98 11.50 13.97 -2.02
N ILE A 99 10.97 15.20 -2.12
CA ILE A 99 11.58 16.30 -2.89
C ILE A 99 12.93 16.68 -2.27
N ALA A 100 13.05 16.57 -0.95
CA ALA A 100 14.28 16.70 -0.17
C ALA A 100 14.57 15.39 0.58
N PRO A 101 15.77 15.20 1.16
CA PRO A 101 16.03 14.06 2.02
C PRO A 101 14.93 13.90 3.07
N PRO A 102 14.47 12.67 3.34
CA PRO A 102 13.35 12.44 4.22
C PRO A 102 13.67 12.92 5.64
N THR A 103 12.74 13.62 6.26
CA THR A 103 12.85 14.14 7.61
C THR A 103 11.68 13.69 8.46
N GLY A 104 11.90 13.63 9.79
CA GLY A 104 10.85 13.34 10.75
C GLY A 104 10.79 11.89 11.22
N ALA A 105 9.96 11.68 12.24
CA ALA A 105 9.88 10.39 12.94
C ALA A 105 9.32 9.26 12.06
N MET A 106 8.44 9.57 11.12
CA MET A 106 7.87 8.58 10.21
C MET A 106 8.93 7.97 9.28
N SER A 107 9.79 8.80 8.68
CA SER A 107 10.88 8.30 7.82
C SER A 107 11.85 7.42 8.62
N ALA A 108 12.20 7.82 9.84
CA ALA A 108 13.01 7.00 10.74
C ALA A 108 12.31 5.70 11.14
N TYR A 109 10.98 5.72 11.28
CA TYR A 109 10.18 4.53 11.57
C TYR A 109 10.16 3.55 10.38
N LEU A 110 9.90 4.04 9.16
CA LEU A 110 9.89 3.22 7.95
C LEU A 110 11.28 2.62 7.67
N ALA A 111 12.35 3.42 7.81
CA ALA A 111 13.72 2.93 7.68
C ALA A 111 14.03 1.79 8.69
N ARG A 112 13.54 1.89 9.93
CA ARG A 112 13.67 0.80 10.92
C ARG A 112 12.89 -0.45 10.53
N LEU A 113 11.67 -0.30 9.97
CA LEU A 113 10.91 -1.43 9.45
C LEU A 113 11.66 -2.13 8.30
N ALA A 114 12.18 -1.35 7.36
CA ALA A 114 12.90 -1.87 6.20
C ALA A 114 14.25 -2.53 6.57
N SER A 115 14.96 -2.00 7.58
CA SER A 115 16.29 -2.47 8.01
C SER A 115 16.27 -3.48 9.15
N GLY A 116 15.11 -3.81 9.71
CA GLY A 116 15.00 -4.64 10.92
C GLY A 116 15.58 -6.05 10.75
N LYS A 117 16.57 -6.41 11.59
CA LYS A 117 17.18 -7.76 11.60
C LYS A 117 16.15 -8.88 11.83
N THR A 118 15.08 -8.60 12.54
CA THR A 118 13.95 -9.51 12.78
C THR A 118 13.25 -9.89 11.49
N TYR A 119 13.13 -8.96 10.53
CA TYR A 119 12.56 -9.22 9.22
C TYR A 119 13.42 -10.18 8.38
N LEU A 120 14.74 -9.98 8.38
CA LEU A 120 15.67 -10.86 7.65
C LEU A 120 15.71 -12.27 8.25
N GLY A 121 15.73 -12.37 9.58
CA GLY A 121 15.74 -13.67 10.30
C GLY A 121 14.42 -14.44 10.12
N LEU A 122 13.27 -13.76 10.12
CA LEU A 122 11.98 -14.40 9.94
C LEU A 122 11.73 -14.85 8.49
N ARG A 123 12.25 -14.11 7.51
CA ARG A 123 12.21 -14.49 6.09
C ARG A 123 12.96 -15.79 5.85
N ASP A 124 14.13 -15.95 6.46
CA ASP A 124 14.95 -17.15 6.33
C ASP A 124 14.37 -18.32 7.13
N PHE A 125 13.75 -18.07 8.28
CA PHE A 125 13.01 -19.07 9.04
C PHE A 125 11.74 -19.53 8.31
N GLY A 126 10.97 -18.60 7.74
CA GLY A 126 9.79 -18.91 6.92
C GLY A 126 10.12 -19.75 5.69
N LYS A 127 11.21 -19.43 4.99
CA LYS A 127 11.71 -20.26 3.86
C LYS A 127 12.12 -21.68 4.31
N LYS A 128 12.75 -21.82 5.47
CA LYS A 128 13.11 -23.14 6.03
C LYS A 128 11.86 -23.92 6.47
N LEU A 129 10.87 -23.25 7.06
CA LEU A 129 9.65 -23.91 7.54
C LEU A 129 8.76 -24.39 6.39
N THR A 130 8.61 -23.58 5.32
CA THR A 130 7.85 -23.98 4.11
C THR A 130 8.53 -25.09 3.33
N SER A 131 9.85 -25.22 3.39
CA SER A 131 10.58 -26.34 2.78
C SER A 131 10.40 -27.66 3.55
N TYR A 132 10.13 -27.59 4.87
CA TYR A 132 9.93 -28.76 5.73
C TYR A 132 8.48 -29.24 5.82
N LEU A 133 7.49 -28.37 5.70
CA LEU A 133 6.08 -28.66 6.00
C LEU A 133 5.21 -28.91 4.76
N GLY A 134 5.75 -29.05 3.55
CA GLY A 134 4.98 -29.46 2.37
C GLY A 134 3.64 -28.66 2.21
N LYS A 135 3.03 -28.70 1.04
CA LYS A 135 1.85 -27.93 0.59
C LYS A 135 0.53 -28.07 1.41
N ARG A 136 0.58 -28.45 2.69
CA ARG A 136 -0.58 -28.68 3.57
C ARG A 136 -0.49 -27.96 4.93
N ALA A 137 0.14 -26.81 5.00
CA ALA A 137 0.08 -25.99 6.21
C ALA A 137 -1.29 -25.29 6.28
N ASP A 138 -2.14 -25.78 7.16
CA ASP A 138 -3.47 -25.27 7.45
C ASP A 138 -3.48 -23.77 7.76
N SER A 139 -4.52 -23.10 7.32
CA SER A 139 -4.81 -21.68 7.61
C SER A 139 -4.75 -21.30 9.11
N ALA A 140 -4.93 -22.27 10.01
CA ALA A 140 -4.80 -22.10 11.45
C ALA A 140 -3.35 -21.87 11.90
N ILE A 141 -2.37 -22.57 11.29
CA ILE A 141 -0.93 -22.39 11.62
C ILE A 141 -0.46 -21.03 11.11
N THR A 142 -0.91 -20.61 9.94
CA THR A 142 -0.60 -19.29 9.39
C THR A 142 -1.12 -18.19 10.30
N ARG A 143 -2.37 -18.27 10.76
CA ARG A 143 -2.96 -17.31 11.73
C ARG A 143 -2.24 -17.32 13.08
N ALA A 144 -1.87 -18.48 13.60
CA ALA A 144 -1.12 -18.58 14.86
C ALA A 144 0.28 -17.97 14.77
N VAL A 145 0.96 -18.13 13.62
CA VAL A 145 2.27 -17.50 13.36
C VAL A 145 2.12 -15.98 13.19
N GLU A 146 1.05 -15.51 12.58
CA GLU A 146 0.74 -14.09 12.42
C GLU A 146 0.40 -13.43 13.77
N HIS A 147 -0.40 -14.08 14.61
CA HIS A 147 -0.66 -13.61 15.97
C HIS A 147 0.62 -13.62 16.86
N ALA A 148 1.44 -14.66 16.76
CA ALA A 148 2.71 -14.71 17.48
C ALA A 148 3.70 -13.63 17.03
N ARG A 149 3.66 -13.21 15.77
CA ARG A 149 4.43 -12.07 15.24
C ARG A 149 4.10 -10.76 15.98
N GLY A 150 2.83 -10.44 16.15
CA GLY A 150 2.39 -9.23 16.85
C GLY A 150 2.88 -9.15 18.29
N TYR A 151 2.95 -10.29 18.98
CA TYR A 151 3.44 -10.36 20.38
C TYR A 151 4.96 -10.26 20.52
N VAL A 152 5.73 -10.71 19.55
CA VAL A 152 7.21 -10.78 19.64
C VAL A 152 7.88 -9.51 19.08
N THR A 153 7.24 -8.79 18.16
CA THR A 153 7.84 -7.61 17.50
C THR A 153 7.24 -6.27 17.94
N GLY A 154 6.20 -6.28 18.78
CA GLY A 154 5.38 -5.08 19.02
C GLY A 154 4.66 -4.69 17.72
N GLY A 155 3.35 -4.51 17.71
CA GLY A 155 2.58 -4.16 16.53
C GLY A 155 3.18 -2.95 15.81
N THR A 156 3.10 -2.95 14.48
CA THR A 156 3.47 -1.74 13.72
C THR A 156 2.44 -0.64 14.00
N LEU A 157 2.81 0.62 13.79
CA LEU A 157 1.86 1.74 13.87
C LEU A 157 0.61 1.49 13.02
N PHE A 158 0.76 0.80 11.90
CA PHE A 158 -0.34 0.48 11.00
C PHE A 158 -1.30 -0.56 11.59
N GLU A 159 -0.77 -1.56 12.28
CA GLU A 159 -1.56 -2.57 12.99
C GLU A 159 -2.32 -1.97 14.17
N GLU A 160 -1.69 -1.05 14.91
CA GLU A 160 -2.35 -0.29 15.98
C GLU A 160 -3.52 0.58 15.45
N MET A 161 -3.42 1.04 14.21
CA MET A 161 -4.51 1.72 13.52
C MET A 161 -5.53 0.78 12.85
N GLY A 162 -5.44 -0.53 13.08
CA GLY A 162 -6.39 -1.51 12.57
C GLY A 162 -6.13 -2.01 11.15
N PHE A 163 -4.96 -1.72 10.56
CA PHE A 163 -4.58 -2.26 9.25
C PHE A 163 -3.88 -3.61 9.37
N PHE A 164 -4.24 -4.54 8.51
CA PHE A 164 -3.39 -5.70 8.28
C PHE A 164 -2.15 -5.28 7.49
N HIS A 165 -0.98 -5.34 8.12
CA HIS A 165 0.27 -4.87 7.53
C HIS A 165 1.05 -6.02 6.88
N ILE A 166 1.40 -5.85 5.61
CA ILE A 166 2.19 -6.80 4.81
C ILE A 166 3.46 -6.10 4.34
N GLY A 167 4.59 -6.69 4.61
CA GLY A 167 5.89 -6.20 4.12
C GLY A 167 6.88 -5.91 5.23
N PRO A 168 7.99 -5.23 4.87
CA PRO A 168 8.33 -4.66 3.56
C PRO A 168 8.62 -5.73 2.48
N ILE A 169 8.23 -5.44 1.22
CA ILE A 169 8.42 -6.30 0.05
C ILE A 169 9.28 -5.55 -0.97
N ASP A 170 10.21 -6.23 -1.64
CA ASP A 170 10.93 -5.68 -2.78
C ASP A 170 9.98 -5.46 -3.96
N GLY A 171 9.69 -4.19 -4.27
CA GLY A 171 8.78 -3.79 -5.35
C GLY A 171 9.33 -4.04 -6.75
N HIS A 172 10.63 -4.28 -6.90
CA HIS A 172 11.25 -4.65 -8.17
C HIS A 172 11.25 -6.16 -8.39
N ASN A 173 10.90 -6.97 -7.39
CA ASN A 173 10.74 -8.42 -7.52
C ASN A 173 9.27 -8.78 -7.78
N LEU A 174 8.88 -8.78 -9.05
CA LEU A 174 7.50 -9.08 -9.47
C LEU A 174 7.07 -10.52 -9.17
N GLU A 175 8.02 -11.46 -9.09
CA GLU A 175 7.72 -12.85 -8.73
C GLU A 175 7.19 -12.97 -7.30
N HIS A 176 7.63 -12.09 -6.40
CA HIS A 176 7.14 -12.01 -5.03
C HIS A 176 5.93 -11.08 -4.89
N LEU A 177 5.96 -9.92 -5.54
CA LEU A 177 4.92 -8.89 -5.39
C LEU A 177 3.57 -9.34 -5.97
N ILE A 178 3.56 -9.92 -7.18
CA ILE A 178 2.31 -10.31 -7.86
C ILE A 178 1.49 -11.33 -7.07
N PRO A 179 2.07 -12.42 -6.52
CA PRO A 179 1.33 -13.34 -5.65
C PRO A 179 0.72 -12.67 -4.42
N VAL A 180 1.45 -11.75 -3.78
CA VAL A 180 0.92 -11.01 -2.61
C VAL A 180 -0.29 -10.17 -3.01
N LEU A 181 -0.19 -9.40 -4.10
CA LEU A 181 -1.30 -8.58 -4.59
C LEU A 181 -2.53 -9.43 -4.95
N LYS A 182 -2.34 -10.59 -5.56
CA LYS A 182 -3.42 -11.55 -5.87
C LYS A 182 -4.07 -12.09 -4.60
N ASN A 183 -3.28 -12.53 -3.63
CA ASN A 183 -3.78 -13.04 -2.35
C ASN A 183 -4.58 -11.98 -1.59
N VAL A 184 -4.10 -10.74 -1.54
CA VAL A 184 -4.80 -9.63 -0.91
C VAL A 184 -6.11 -9.32 -1.63
N ARG A 185 -6.10 -9.33 -2.97
CA ARG A 185 -7.30 -9.14 -3.77
C ARG A 185 -8.37 -10.18 -3.46
N ASP A 186 -7.98 -11.44 -3.36
CA ASP A 186 -8.90 -12.58 -3.33
C ASP A 186 -9.36 -12.95 -1.90
N ASN A 187 -8.51 -12.71 -0.90
CA ASN A 187 -8.72 -13.24 0.46
C ASN A 187 -8.69 -12.18 1.57
N GLY A 188 -8.48 -10.91 1.25
CA GLY A 188 -8.34 -9.89 2.29
C GLY A 188 -9.68 -9.32 2.73
N ASP A 189 -9.87 -9.17 4.05
CA ASP A 189 -10.97 -8.45 4.68
C ASP A 189 -10.43 -7.22 5.41
N GLY A 190 -11.24 -6.17 5.54
CA GLY A 190 -10.88 -4.94 6.22
C GLY A 190 -9.78 -4.14 5.52
N PRO A 191 -9.16 -3.16 6.22
CA PRO A 191 -8.11 -2.34 5.66
C PRO A 191 -6.76 -3.06 5.67
N ILE A 192 -6.07 -3.01 4.53
CA ILE A 192 -4.77 -3.69 4.34
C ILE A 192 -3.75 -2.66 3.88
N LEU A 193 -2.56 -2.68 4.48
CA LEU A 193 -1.42 -1.88 4.02
C LEU A 193 -0.30 -2.80 3.54
N ILE A 194 0.08 -2.63 2.27
CA ILE A 194 1.19 -3.33 1.65
C ILE A 194 2.38 -2.37 1.56
N HIS A 195 3.42 -2.62 2.33
CA HIS A 195 4.66 -1.83 2.31
C HIS A 195 5.58 -2.38 1.23
N VAL A 196 5.78 -1.59 0.18
CA VAL A 196 6.58 -1.95 -0.99
C VAL A 196 7.80 -1.04 -1.05
N VAL A 197 8.99 -1.62 -0.96
CA VAL A 197 10.25 -0.88 -1.06
C VAL A 197 10.70 -0.84 -2.51
N THR A 198 10.94 0.36 -3.01
CA THR A 198 11.38 0.60 -4.39
C THR A 198 12.62 1.49 -4.44
N GLN A 199 13.21 1.57 -5.60
CA GLN A 199 14.33 2.48 -5.87
C GLN A 199 13.89 3.48 -6.95
N LYS A 200 13.93 4.78 -6.62
CA LYS A 200 13.55 5.83 -7.55
C LYS A 200 14.45 5.83 -8.80
N GLY A 201 13.83 5.88 -9.97
CA GLY A 201 14.53 5.88 -11.26
C GLY A 201 15.01 4.52 -11.74
N LYS A 202 14.70 3.43 -11.03
CA LYS A 202 14.95 2.06 -11.50
C LYS A 202 13.75 1.57 -12.30
N GLY A 203 13.97 1.24 -13.58
CA GLY A 203 12.92 0.74 -14.49
C GLY A 203 13.37 0.84 -15.93
#